data_841fa037a99ce62eb9eb5c68b7c5b8bb
#
_entry.id   841fa037a99ce62eb9eb5c68b7c5b8bb
#
_cell.length_a   1.000
_cell.length_b   1.000
_cell.length_c   1.000
_cell.angle_alpha   90.00
_cell.angle_beta   90.00
_cell.angle_gamma   90.00
#
_symmetry.space_group_name_H-M   'P 1'
#
loop_
_entity.id
_entity.type
_entity.pdbx_description
1 polymer ?
#
loop_
_entity_poly.entity_id
_entity_poly.type
_entity_poly.pdbx_seq_one_letter_code
_entity_poly.pdbx_strand_id
1 'polypeptide(L)'
;MELEQIRKRINEVDDEMHHHFADRLWYSEEVAETKLQTGDSVYKPERERQVFERFPGEQDEEKLYRLYVRKVMQLSRYHQYGIFLKQGIVDEEFETLYTAVKTALDESGNTDVCVKIELTPDPQRKQGMSIQDMLSILGDFGTEVTAVKYEGNTVSVTVRVTGIDSLKSQRRLFYMLYKESVTYNMCVV
;
A
#
# COMPACT_ATOMS: atom_id res chain seq x y z
N MET A 1 19.59 -23.82 -26.06
CA MET A 1 19.15 -22.42 -26.25
C MET A 1 20.22 -21.54 -25.64
N GLU A 2 20.72 -20.56 -26.36
CA GLU A 2 21.74 -19.65 -25.84
C GLU A 2 21.12 -18.63 -24.88
N LEU A 3 21.91 -18.14 -23.91
CA LEU A 3 21.44 -17.21 -22.87
C LEU A 3 20.74 -15.97 -23.45
N GLU A 4 21.24 -15.46 -24.57
CA GLU A 4 20.68 -14.31 -25.29
C GLU A 4 19.26 -14.60 -25.80
N GLN A 5 19.05 -15.80 -26.35
CA GLN A 5 17.73 -16.22 -26.82
C GLN A 5 16.72 -16.38 -25.65
N ILE A 6 17.22 -16.85 -24.50
CA ILE A 6 16.38 -16.96 -23.29
C ILE A 6 15.97 -15.58 -22.81
N ARG A 7 16.93 -14.63 -22.72
CA ARG A 7 16.64 -13.24 -22.31
C ARG A 7 15.63 -12.56 -23.24
N LYS A 8 15.76 -12.78 -24.56
CA LYS A 8 14.78 -12.25 -25.52
C LYS A 8 13.37 -12.76 -25.23
N ARG A 9 13.23 -14.07 -24.94
CA ARG A 9 11.93 -14.65 -24.58
C ARG A 9 11.39 -14.11 -23.28
N ILE A 10 12.23 -13.87 -22.28
CA ILE A 10 11.82 -13.24 -21.02
C ILE A 10 11.28 -11.83 -21.30
N ASN A 11 11.98 -11.02 -22.11
CA ASN A 11 11.52 -9.68 -22.45
C ASN A 11 10.14 -9.69 -23.16
N GLU A 12 9.91 -10.63 -24.08
CA GLU A 12 8.60 -10.80 -24.74
C GLU A 12 7.48 -11.10 -23.72
N VAL A 13 7.75 -11.96 -22.72
CA VAL A 13 6.79 -12.25 -21.64
C VAL A 13 6.59 -11.03 -20.73
N ASP A 14 7.65 -10.29 -20.41
CA ASP A 14 7.57 -9.09 -19.58
C ASP A 14 6.72 -8.00 -20.26
N ASP A 15 6.82 -7.85 -21.59
CA ASP A 15 5.99 -6.93 -22.37
C ASP A 15 4.50 -7.33 -22.31
N GLU A 16 4.17 -8.60 -22.43
CA GLU A 16 2.81 -9.12 -22.27
C GLU A 16 2.28 -8.89 -20.84
N MET A 17 3.11 -9.17 -19.84
CA MET A 17 2.75 -8.92 -18.42
C MET A 17 2.50 -7.44 -18.16
N HIS A 18 3.27 -6.53 -18.75
CA HIS A 18 3.05 -5.10 -18.63
C HIS A 18 1.68 -4.69 -19.19
N HIS A 19 1.28 -5.19 -20.36
CA HIS A 19 -0.05 -4.93 -20.92
C HIS A 19 -1.17 -5.44 -20.00
N HIS A 20 -1.07 -6.67 -19.52
CA HIS A 20 -2.08 -7.22 -18.59
C HIS A 20 -2.12 -6.47 -17.25
N PHE A 21 -0.99 -5.97 -16.79
CA PHE A 21 -0.96 -5.15 -15.58
C PHE A 21 -1.65 -3.79 -15.80
N ALA A 22 -1.45 -3.16 -16.97
CA ALA A 22 -2.15 -1.93 -17.34
C ALA A 22 -3.66 -2.13 -17.40
N ASP A 23 -4.13 -3.20 -18.07
CA ASP A 23 -5.56 -3.58 -18.10
C ASP A 23 -6.12 -3.77 -16.68
N ARG A 24 -5.35 -4.44 -15.82
CA ARG A 24 -5.75 -4.66 -14.42
C ARG A 24 -5.86 -3.35 -13.64
N LEU A 25 -4.98 -2.38 -13.85
CA LEU A 25 -5.08 -1.06 -13.23
C LEU A 25 -6.33 -0.31 -13.73
N TRP A 26 -6.61 -0.37 -15.03
CA TRP A 26 -7.82 0.20 -15.60
C TRP A 26 -9.10 -0.38 -14.96
N TYR A 27 -9.22 -1.71 -14.87
CA TYR A 27 -10.34 -2.33 -14.14
C TYR A 27 -10.35 -1.98 -12.64
N SER A 28 -9.18 -1.71 -12.05
CA SER A 28 -9.09 -1.25 -10.67
C SER A 28 -9.65 0.17 -10.49
N GLU A 29 -9.57 1.03 -11.50
CA GLU A 29 -10.21 2.35 -11.53
C GLU A 29 -11.73 2.22 -11.55
N GLU A 30 -12.30 1.40 -12.45
CA GLU A 30 -13.72 1.12 -12.50
C GLU A 30 -14.28 0.58 -11.16
N VAL A 31 -13.51 -0.31 -10.52
CA VAL A 31 -13.84 -0.81 -9.17
C VAL A 31 -13.81 0.32 -8.13
N ALA A 32 -12.83 1.22 -8.20
CA ALA A 32 -12.75 2.36 -7.28
C ALA A 32 -13.93 3.30 -7.44
N GLU A 33 -14.31 3.64 -8.68
CA GLU A 33 -15.47 4.48 -8.96
C GLU A 33 -16.78 3.86 -8.47
N THR A 34 -16.97 2.56 -8.68
CA THR A 34 -18.12 1.83 -8.16
C THR A 34 -18.17 1.88 -6.62
N LYS A 35 -17.03 1.68 -5.95
CA LYS A 35 -16.94 1.75 -4.49
C LYS A 35 -17.21 3.15 -3.94
N LEU A 36 -16.80 4.18 -4.66
CA LEU A 36 -17.12 5.57 -4.31
C LEU A 36 -18.64 5.82 -4.33
N GLN A 37 -19.34 5.24 -5.30
CA GLN A 37 -20.81 5.36 -5.41
C GLN A 37 -21.55 4.54 -4.34
N THR A 38 -21.03 3.37 -3.99
CA THR A 38 -21.69 2.44 -3.04
C THR A 38 -21.27 2.63 -1.58
N GLY A 39 -20.22 3.42 -1.31
CA GLY A 39 -19.63 3.55 0.02
C GLY A 39 -18.81 2.32 0.46
N ASP A 40 -18.46 1.45 -0.47
CA ASP A 40 -17.72 0.22 -0.17
C ASP A 40 -16.24 0.48 0.12
N SER A 41 -15.67 -0.28 1.07
CA SER A 41 -14.23 -0.18 1.39
C SER A 41 -13.35 -0.71 0.26
N VAL A 42 -12.17 -0.10 0.10
CA VAL A 42 -11.18 -0.56 -0.89
C VAL A 42 -10.65 -1.95 -0.52
N TYR A 43 -10.29 -2.16 0.74
CA TYR A 43 -9.85 -3.46 1.23
C TYR A 43 -11.04 -4.40 1.44
N LYS A 44 -11.03 -5.53 0.76
CA LYS A 44 -12.05 -6.60 0.84
C LYS A 44 -11.34 -7.94 1.06
N PRO A 45 -11.10 -8.36 2.32
CA PRO A 45 -10.35 -9.58 2.63
C PRO A 45 -10.97 -10.82 2.01
N GLU A 46 -12.30 -10.88 1.98
CA GLU A 46 -13.05 -11.99 1.36
C GLU A 46 -12.73 -12.13 -0.12
N ARG A 47 -12.64 -11.00 -0.85
CA ARG A 47 -12.27 -11.02 -2.27
C ARG A 47 -10.84 -11.51 -2.48
N GLU A 48 -9.91 -11.13 -1.61
CA GLU A 48 -8.53 -11.62 -1.67
C GLU A 48 -8.47 -13.13 -1.42
N ARG A 49 -9.22 -13.63 -0.45
CA ARG A 49 -9.34 -15.06 -0.19
C ARG A 49 -9.83 -15.83 -1.42
N GLN A 50 -10.92 -15.37 -2.06
CA GLN A 50 -11.45 -15.98 -3.29
C GLN A 50 -10.42 -16.02 -4.43
N VAL A 51 -9.59 -14.99 -4.56
CA VAL A 51 -8.52 -14.97 -5.57
C VAL A 51 -7.47 -16.03 -5.24
N PHE A 52 -7.07 -16.17 -3.98
CA PHE A 52 -6.09 -17.17 -3.56
C PHE A 52 -6.60 -18.62 -3.64
N GLU A 53 -7.91 -18.86 -3.46
CA GLU A 53 -8.52 -20.17 -3.62
C GLU A 53 -8.43 -20.71 -5.05
N ARG A 54 -8.27 -19.84 -6.04
CA ARG A 54 -8.03 -20.21 -7.44
C ARG A 54 -6.61 -20.77 -7.68
N PHE A 55 -5.69 -20.54 -6.76
CA PHE A 55 -4.29 -20.95 -6.81
C PHE A 55 -3.93 -21.59 -5.47
N PRO A 56 -4.20 -22.88 -5.27
CA PRO A 56 -4.08 -23.53 -3.96
C PRO A 56 -2.65 -23.55 -3.42
N GLY A 57 -1.62 -23.43 -4.28
CA GLY A 57 -0.23 -23.36 -3.86
C GLY A 57 0.36 -24.70 -3.49
N GLU A 58 -0.10 -25.76 -4.12
CA GLU A 58 0.42 -27.12 -3.91
C GLU A 58 1.81 -27.29 -4.53
N GLN A 59 2.03 -26.69 -5.69
CA GLN A 59 3.32 -26.70 -6.38
C GLN A 59 4.13 -25.43 -6.08
N ASP A 60 5.45 -25.50 -6.24
CA ASP A 60 6.33 -24.36 -5.95
C ASP A 60 6.06 -23.16 -6.89
N GLU A 61 5.74 -23.41 -8.15
CA GLU A 61 5.32 -22.37 -9.10
C GLU A 61 4.07 -21.63 -8.62
N GLU A 62 3.04 -22.34 -8.14
CA GLU A 62 1.83 -21.73 -7.60
C GLU A 62 2.10 -20.93 -6.32
N LYS A 63 3.01 -21.38 -5.47
CA LYS A 63 3.43 -20.60 -4.29
C LYS A 63 4.07 -19.27 -4.69
N LEU A 64 4.97 -19.27 -5.68
CA LEU A 64 5.58 -18.06 -6.23
C LEU A 64 4.53 -17.17 -6.89
N TYR A 65 3.61 -17.74 -7.67
CA TYR A 65 2.53 -17.01 -8.28
C TYR A 65 1.59 -16.35 -7.26
N ARG A 66 1.32 -17.00 -6.13
CA ARG A 66 0.54 -16.41 -5.03
C ARG A 66 1.22 -15.16 -4.43
N LEU A 67 2.55 -15.17 -4.30
CA LEU A 67 3.30 -13.98 -3.85
C LEU A 67 3.16 -12.84 -4.85
N TYR A 68 3.30 -13.13 -6.15
CA TYR A 68 3.08 -12.17 -7.22
C TYR A 68 1.67 -11.59 -7.20
N VAL A 69 0.63 -12.43 -7.16
CA VAL A 69 -0.78 -12.01 -7.11
C VAL A 69 -1.06 -11.14 -5.89
N ARG A 70 -0.49 -11.47 -4.72
CA ARG A 70 -0.60 -10.65 -3.51
C ARG A 70 -0.05 -9.24 -3.75
N LYS A 71 1.13 -9.14 -4.35
CA LYS A 71 1.73 -7.85 -4.69
C LYS A 71 0.86 -7.07 -5.67
N VAL A 72 0.38 -7.70 -6.72
CA VAL A 72 -0.49 -7.05 -7.71
C VAL A 72 -1.80 -6.56 -7.08
N MET A 73 -2.41 -7.31 -6.16
CA MET A 73 -3.60 -6.86 -5.42
C MET A 73 -3.29 -5.66 -4.51
N GLN A 74 -2.15 -5.67 -3.81
CA GLN A 74 -1.70 -4.56 -2.99
C GLN A 74 -1.49 -3.28 -3.82
N LEU A 75 -0.83 -3.37 -4.98
CA LEU A 75 -0.64 -2.25 -5.90
C LEU A 75 -1.97 -1.73 -6.46
N SER A 76 -2.92 -2.62 -6.74
CA SER A 76 -4.27 -2.22 -7.19
C SER A 76 -5.03 -1.46 -6.10
N ARG A 77 -4.94 -1.86 -4.83
CA ARG A 77 -5.53 -1.11 -3.71
C ARG A 77 -4.87 0.24 -3.53
N TYR A 78 -3.53 0.28 -3.57
CA TYR A 78 -2.79 1.54 -3.55
C TYR A 78 -3.26 2.49 -4.66
N HIS A 79 -3.49 1.98 -5.87
CA HIS A 79 -4.03 2.75 -6.99
C HIS A 79 -5.42 3.29 -6.69
N GLN A 80 -6.34 2.45 -6.18
CA GLN A 80 -7.70 2.84 -5.77
C GLN A 80 -7.69 3.95 -4.71
N TYR A 81 -6.84 3.86 -3.68
CA TYR A 81 -6.70 4.93 -2.68
C TYR A 81 -6.27 6.27 -3.29
N GLY A 82 -5.46 6.22 -4.36
CA GLY A 82 -5.10 7.42 -5.11
C GLY A 82 -6.29 8.08 -5.79
N ILE A 83 -7.25 7.30 -6.27
CA ILE A 83 -8.50 7.81 -6.89
C ILE A 83 -9.40 8.43 -5.81
N PHE A 84 -9.56 7.78 -4.65
CA PHE A 84 -10.31 8.33 -3.51
C PHE A 84 -9.74 9.70 -3.09
N LEU A 85 -8.42 9.80 -2.92
CA LEU A 85 -7.77 11.07 -2.57
C LEU A 85 -7.96 12.16 -3.63
N LYS A 86 -7.91 11.82 -4.92
CA LYS A 86 -8.16 12.77 -6.03
C LYS A 86 -9.59 13.29 -6.05
N GLN A 87 -10.56 12.48 -5.65
CA GLN A 87 -11.97 12.86 -5.54
C GLN A 87 -12.29 13.61 -4.24
N GLY A 88 -11.30 13.84 -3.38
CA GLY A 88 -11.50 14.51 -2.10
C GLY A 88 -12.23 13.67 -1.06
N ILE A 89 -12.34 12.36 -1.28
CA ILE A 89 -13.02 11.45 -0.35
C ILE A 89 -11.98 10.89 0.60
N VAL A 90 -11.89 11.52 1.75
CA VAL A 90 -10.90 11.26 2.78
C VAL A 90 -11.59 11.33 4.14
N ASP A 91 -11.20 10.44 5.04
CA ASP A 91 -11.70 10.44 6.41
C ASP A 91 -11.17 11.67 7.17
N GLU A 92 -12.04 12.37 7.90
CA GLU A 92 -11.73 13.57 8.68
C GLU A 92 -10.62 13.31 9.71
N GLU A 93 -10.66 12.13 10.34
CA GLU A 93 -9.62 11.71 11.28
C GLU A 93 -8.24 11.65 10.62
N PHE A 94 -8.12 11.03 9.45
CA PHE A 94 -6.87 10.99 8.71
C PHE A 94 -6.39 12.37 8.29
N GLU A 95 -7.29 13.23 7.80
CA GLU A 95 -6.95 14.62 7.44
C GLU A 95 -6.43 15.41 8.64
N THR A 96 -7.00 15.20 9.82
CA THR A 96 -6.54 15.83 11.06
C THR A 96 -5.11 15.41 11.38
N LEU A 97 -4.82 14.11 11.35
CA LEU A 97 -3.46 13.57 11.58
C LEU A 97 -2.46 14.07 10.53
N TYR A 98 -2.84 14.02 9.27
CA TYR A 98 -1.98 14.46 8.16
C TYR A 98 -1.69 15.96 8.22
N THR A 99 -2.68 16.78 8.56
CA THR A 99 -2.53 18.22 8.71
C THR A 99 -1.62 18.57 9.89
N ALA A 100 -1.70 17.84 11.01
CA ALA A 100 -0.80 18.05 12.14
C ALA A 100 0.68 17.80 11.75
N VAL A 101 0.96 16.75 10.99
CA VAL A 101 2.31 16.48 10.46
C VAL A 101 2.75 17.60 9.50
N LYS A 102 1.86 18.04 8.61
CA LYS A 102 2.15 19.14 7.69
C LYS A 102 2.48 20.43 8.43
N THR A 103 1.70 20.79 9.45
CA THR A 103 1.94 21.98 10.28
C THR A 103 3.29 21.92 10.97
N ALA A 104 3.62 20.79 11.60
CA ALA A 104 4.92 20.59 12.23
C ALA A 104 6.10 20.71 11.24
N LEU A 105 5.92 20.21 10.01
CA LEU A 105 6.91 20.36 8.95
C LEU A 105 7.08 21.82 8.53
N ASP A 106 5.99 22.57 8.38
CA ASP A 106 6.02 24.01 8.05
C ASP A 106 6.71 24.80 9.18
N GLU A 107 6.42 24.50 10.45
CA GLU A 107 7.05 25.12 11.62
C GLU A 107 8.54 24.80 11.74
N SER A 108 8.98 23.63 11.28
CA SER A 108 10.41 23.28 11.21
C SER A 108 11.19 23.99 10.10
N GLY A 109 10.55 24.85 9.33
CA GLY A 109 11.15 25.49 8.16
C GLY A 109 11.23 24.58 6.93
N ASN A 110 10.33 23.60 6.84
CA ASN A 110 10.25 22.65 5.75
C ASN A 110 11.52 21.78 5.58
N THR A 111 12.19 21.52 6.69
CA THR A 111 13.33 20.60 6.78
C THR A 111 12.85 19.17 7.03
N ASP A 112 13.78 18.29 7.38
CA ASP A 112 13.46 16.89 7.71
C ASP A 112 12.68 16.81 9.03
N VAL A 113 11.62 16.03 9.02
CA VAL A 113 10.92 15.61 10.25
C VAL A 113 10.84 14.09 10.30
N CYS A 114 10.85 13.55 11.51
CA CYS A 114 10.55 12.15 11.73
C CYS A 114 9.06 12.00 12.07
N VAL A 115 8.38 11.18 11.31
CA VAL A 115 6.96 10.86 11.52
C VAL A 115 6.86 9.46 12.10
N LYS A 116 6.29 9.36 13.28
CA LYS A 116 5.96 8.08 13.92
C LYS A 116 4.57 7.67 13.52
N ILE A 117 4.44 6.48 12.96
CA ILE A 117 3.18 5.84 12.63
C ILE A 117 3.00 4.66 13.58
N GLU A 118 1.95 4.68 14.36
CA GLU A 118 1.57 3.59 15.28
C GLU A 118 0.31 2.94 14.72
N LEU A 119 0.39 1.65 14.46
CA LEU A 119 -0.73 0.91 13.91
C LEU A 119 -0.79 -0.52 14.45
N THR A 120 -2.00 -1.06 14.45
CA THR A 120 -2.23 -2.47 14.75
C THR A 120 -2.52 -3.21 13.46
N PRO A 121 -1.61 -4.08 12.98
CA PRO A 121 -1.87 -4.92 11.82
C PRO A 121 -2.87 -6.03 12.18
N ASP A 122 -3.53 -6.57 11.16
CA ASP A 122 -4.38 -7.74 11.31
C ASP A 122 -3.65 -9.01 10.85
N PRO A 123 -3.11 -9.84 11.76
CA PRO A 123 -2.38 -11.06 11.39
C PRO A 123 -3.27 -12.08 10.68
N GLN A 124 -4.59 -12.03 10.90
CA GLN A 124 -5.55 -12.91 10.24
C GLN A 124 -6.10 -12.34 8.93
N ARG A 125 -5.76 -11.10 8.59
CA ARG A 125 -6.23 -10.38 7.39
C ARG A 125 -7.75 -10.34 7.23
N LYS A 126 -8.48 -10.31 8.35
CA LYS A 126 -9.95 -10.23 8.34
C LYS A 126 -10.47 -8.80 8.20
N GLN A 127 -9.74 -7.85 8.77
CA GLN A 127 -10.13 -6.43 8.82
C GLN A 127 -9.05 -5.49 8.28
N GLY A 128 -7.81 -5.95 8.19
CA GLY A 128 -6.68 -5.13 7.79
C GLY A 128 -5.52 -5.90 7.18
N MET A 129 -4.44 -5.18 6.85
CA MET A 129 -3.22 -5.77 6.31
C MET A 129 -2.39 -6.46 7.40
N SER A 130 -1.59 -7.44 6.99
CA SER A 130 -0.56 -8.03 7.85
C SER A 130 0.65 -7.10 7.98
N ILE A 131 1.48 -7.33 9.00
CA ILE A 131 2.74 -6.58 9.16
C ILE A 131 3.68 -6.75 7.97
N GLN A 132 3.72 -7.94 7.35
CA GLN A 132 4.54 -8.20 6.18
C GLN A 132 4.10 -7.36 4.98
N ASP A 133 2.77 -7.23 4.77
CA ASP A 133 2.22 -6.38 3.71
C ASP A 133 2.56 -4.91 3.95
N MET A 134 2.47 -4.45 5.20
CA MET A 134 2.81 -3.10 5.61
C MET A 134 4.29 -2.78 5.36
N LEU A 135 5.20 -3.61 5.85
CA LEU A 135 6.65 -3.40 5.65
C LEU A 135 7.03 -3.48 4.17
N SER A 136 6.39 -4.37 3.42
CA SER A 136 6.59 -4.47 1.97
C SER A 136 6.21 -3.18 1.26
N ILE A 137 5.04 -2.62 1.54
CA ILE A 137 4.59 -1.41 0.84
C ILE A 137 5.40 -0.16 1.24
N LEU A 138 5.84 -0.05 2.49
CA LEU A 138 6.75 1.02 2.91
C LEU A 138 8.05 0.99 2.12
N GLY A 139 8.64 -0.19 1.92
CA GLY A 139 9.85 -0.36 1.12
C GLY A 139 9.65 -0.06 -0.36
N ASP A 140 8.54 -0.49 -0.96
CA ASP A 140 8.26 -0.31 -2.39
C ASP A 140 8.14 1.16 -2.81
N PHE A 141 7.63 2.02 -1.93
CA PHE A 141 7.40 3.44 -2.24
C PHE A 141 8.52 4.36 -1.73
N GLY A 142 9.70 3.78 -1.48
CA GLY A 142 10.92 4.55 -1.17
C GLY A 142 10.83 5.33 0.14
N THR A 143 10.01 4.86 1.08
CA THR A 143 9.90 5.49 2.40
C THR A 143 11.17 5.22 3.20
N GLU A 144 11.83 6.28 3.66
CA GLU A 144 13.00 6.14 4.55
C GLU A 144 12.56 5.73 5.94
N VAL A 145 12.53 4.43 6.20
CA VAL A 145 12.22 3.88 7.52
C VAL A 145 13.45 3.98 8.41
N THR A 146 13.37 4.75 9.50
CA THR A 146 14.47 4.97 10.45
C THR A 146 14.38 4.07 11.68
N ALA A 147 13.19 3.62 12.04
CA ALA A 147 13.00 2.67 13.15
C ALA A 147 11.71 1.85 12.98
N VAL A 148 11.75 0.62 13.49
CA VAL A 148 10.56 -0.23 13.66
C VAL A 148 10.59 -0.79 15.07
N LYS A 149 9.51 -0.65 15.82
CA LYS A 149 9.35 -1.18 17.17
C LYS A 149 8.05 -1.97 17.27
N TYR A 150 8.05 -3.00 18.10
CA TYR A 150 6.91 -3.84 18.39
C TYR A 150 6.55 -3.74 19.86
N GLU A 151 5.31 -3.40 20.15
CA GLU A 151 4.78 -3.33 21.52
C GLU A 151 3.45 -4.11 21.58
N GLY A 152 3.51 -5.37 21.97
CA GLY A 152 2.35 -6.26 21.91
C GLY A 152 1.88 -6.48 20.46
N ASN A 153 0.66 -6.06 20.18
CA ASN A 153 0.08 -6.14 18.82
C ASN A 153 0.27 -4.86 18.01
N THR A 154 0.83 -3.82 18.61
CA THR A 154 1.06 -2.54 17.94
C THR A 154 2.45 -2.50 17.34
N VAL A 155 2.55 -1.95 16.16
CA VAL A 155 3.81 -1.68 15.46
C VAL A 155 3.96 -0.17 15.35
N SER A 156 5.10 0.32 15.82
CA SER A 156 5.52 1.71 15.58
C SER A 156 6.57 1.72 14.48
N VAL A 157 6.30 2.45 13.41
CA VAL A 157 7.27 2.71 12.34
C VAL A 157 7.61 4.20 12.35
N THR A 158 8.89 4.52 12.41
CA THR A 158 9.34 5.90 12.25
C THR A 158 9.90 6.07 10.86
N VAL A 159 9.38 7.05 10.13
CA VAL A 159 9.80 7.37 8.77
C VAL A 159 10.33 8.80 8.72
N ARG A 160 11.34 9.05 7.88
CA ARG A 160 11.82 10.39 7.61
C ARG A 160 11.02 10.99 6.45
N VAL A 161 10.58 12.23 6.63
CA VAL A 161 9.91 13.03 5.61
C VAL A 161 10.74 14.26 5.34
N THR A 162 11.27 14.38 4.14
CA THR A 162 12.15 15.47 3.72
C THR A 162 11.37 16.51 2.93
N GLY A 163 10.83 17.52 3.64
CA GLY A 163 10.07 18.61 3.06
C GLY A 163 8.66 18.23 2.60
N ILE A 164 7.91 19.26 2.20
CA ILE A 164 6.47 19.14 1.89
C ILE A 164 6.19 18.25 0.66
N ASP A 165 7.08 18.19 -0.32
CA ASP A 165 6.87 17.38 -1.52
C ASP A 165 7.02 15.87 -1.21
N SER A 166 7.94 15.52 -0.31
CA SER A 166 8.05 14.16 0.21
C SER A 166 6.77 13.78 0.97
N LEU A 167 6.27 14.65 1.85
CA LEU A 167 5.01 14.41 2.58
C LEU A 167 3.84 14.20 1.61
N LYS A 168 3.69 15.04 0.58
CA LYS A 168 2.64 14.90 -0.44
C LYS A 168 2.76 13.59 -1.21
N SER A 169 3.97 13.18 -1.59
CA SER A 169 4.19 11.93 -2.33
C SER A 169 3.83 10.70 -1.50
N GLN A 170 4.01 10.77 -0.18
CA GLN A 170 3.70 9.68 0.75
C GLN A 170 2.25 9.68 1.26
N ARG A 171 1.44 10.72 0.96
CA ARG A 171 0.06 10.84 1.45
C ARG A 171 -0.79 9.61 1.14
N ARG A 172 -0.69 9.10 -0.08
CA ARG A 172 -1.43 7.91 -0.51
C ARG A 172 -1.04 6.67 0.29
N LEU A 173 0.25 6.51 0.54
CA LEU A 173 0.78 5.42 1.35
C LEU A 173 0.25 5.50 2.78
N PHE A 174 0.33 6.67 3.41
CA PHE A 174 -0.18 6.87 4.77
C PHE A 174 -1.69 6.64 4.87
N TYR A 175 -2.44 7.07 3.84
CA TYR A 175 -3.88 6.82 3.78
C TYR A 175 -4.21 5.34 3.62
N MET A 176 -3.47 4.61 2.79
CA MET A 176 -3.62 3.15 2.70
C MET A 176 -3.33 2.45 4.03
N LEU A 177 -2.25 2.84 4.72
CA LEU A 177 -1.91 2.30 6.05
C LEU A 177 -3.02 2.59 7.07
N TYR A 178 -3.56 3.79 7.07
CA TYR A 178 -4.72 4.18 7.90
C TYR A 178 -5.94 3.29 7.63
N LYS A 179 -6.31 3.13 6.36
CA LYS A 179 -7.52 2.37 5.97
C LYS A 179 -7.40 0.86 6.17
N GLU A 180 -6.20 0.32 6.16
CA GLU A 180 -5.95 -1.13 6.22
C GLU A 180 -5.34 -1.58 7.56
N SER A 181 -5.34 -0.73 8.57
CA SER A 181 -4.95 -1.07 9.95
C SER A 181 -6.17 -1.17 10.86
N VAL A 182 -6.07 -1.99 11.91
CA VAL A 182 -7.13 -2.08 12.93
C VAL A 182 -7.19 -0.80 13.76
N THR A 183 -6.01 -0.27 14.11
CA THR A 183 -5.85 1.06 14.70
C THR A 183 -4.73 1.79 13.99
N TYR A 184 -4.80 3.11 13.96
CA TYR A 184 -3.78 3.95 13.33
C TYR A 184 -3.64 5.28 14.07
N ASN A 185 -2.39 5.72 14.25
CA ASN A 185 -2.06 7.06 14.71
C ASN A 185 -0.80 7.53 14.00
N MET A 186 -0.65 8.83 13.82
CA MET A 186 0.50 9.45 13.17
C MET A 186 0.86 10.76 13.86
N CYS A 187 2.12 10.93 14.24
CA CYS A 187 2.61 12.15 14.88
C CYS A 187 4.07 12.42 14.49
N VAL A 188 4.50 13.66 14.67
CA VAL A 188 5.92 14.04 14.56
C VAL A 188 6.65 13.73 15.87
N VAL A 189 7.90 13.23 15.80
CA VAL A 189 8.77 12.87 16.94
C VAL A 189 10.17 13.44 16.77
#